data_752566c2d511c2bac9fc147e0c32037f
#
_entry.id   752566c2d511c2bac9fc147e0c32037f
#
_cell.length_a   1.000
_cell.length_b   1.000
_cell.length_c   1.000
_cell.angle_alpha   90.00
_cell.angle_beta   90.00
_cell.angle_gamma   90.00
#
_symmetry.space_group_name_H-M   'P 1'
#
loop_
_entity.id
_entity.type
_entity.pdbx_description
1 polymer ?
#
loop_
_entity_poly.entity_id
_entity_poly.type
_entity_poly.pdbx_seq_one_letter_code
_entity_poly.pdbx_strand_id
1 'polypeptide(L)'
;MIATVLSMRGHLAWQHRRPGPLIGLSAAALRQPASPGVRALAAQQEARGHALIGAASTAIGLLDQAVDLATQANEAPEREPPWIYFHSLDYLSMQRGLTYRLLGDNAQAVEHLRTGLHGLPPSAKGAAWTVPYRLDLAATLAELGDISDALEVYDRVRAIAETTGTGHVARRVDSVVRSLSAGSLRTRTTYP
;
A
#
# COMPACT_ATOMS: atom_id res chain seq x y z
N MET A 1 -5.60 -18.82 15.38
CA MET A 1 -6.87 -18.76 14.60
C MET A 1 -7.68 -17.49 14.83
N ILE A 2 -7.95 -17.06 16.08
CA ILE A 2 -8.75 -15.84 16.37
C ILE A 2 -8.13 -14.58 15.72
N ALA A 3 -6.83 -14.35 15.88
CA ALA A 3 -6.13 -13.20 15.28
C ALA A 3 -6.35 -13.12 13.77
N THR A 4 -6.25 -14.26 13.08
CA THR A 4 -6.47 -14.34 11.62
C THR A 4 -7.88 -13.91 11.22
N VAL A 5 -8.91 -14.41 11.93
CA VAL A 5 -10.31 -14.04 11.63
C VAL A 5 -10.54 -12.54 11.87
N LEU A 6 -9.99 -12.00 12.95
CA LEU A 6 -10.08 -10.56 13.24
C LEU A 6 -9.38 -9.72 12.17
N SER A 7 -8.17 -10.12 11.74
CA SER A 7 -7.44 -9.43 10.65
C SER A 7 -8.20 -9.48 9.33
N MET A 8 -8.80 -10.61 8.96
CA MET A 8 -9.60 -10.71 7.73
C MET A 8 -10.85 -9.81 7.77
N ARG A 9 -11.53 -9.73 8.92
CA ARG A 9 -12.64 -8.79 9.10
C ARG A 9 -12.18 -7.34 9.10
N GLY A 10 -11.00 -7.05 9.65
CA GLY A 10 -10.35 -5.74 9.55
C GLY A 10 -10.08 -5.36 8.10
N HIS A 11 -9.58 -6.29 7.29
CA HIS A 11 -9.37 -6.07 5.86
C HIS A 11 -10.68 -5.74 5.11
N LEU A 12 -11.79 -6.39 5.43
CA LEU A 12 -13.10 -6.02 4.87
C LEU A 12 -13.52 -4.60 5.28
N ALA A 13 -13.28 -4.22 6.54
CA ALA A 13 -13.55 -2.85 7.01
C ALA A 13 -12.68 -1.81 6.25
N TRP A 14 -11.44 -2.15 5.94
CA TRP A 14 -10.55 -1.34 5.08
C TRP A 14 -11.14 -1.13 3.68
N GLN A 15 -11.57 -2.20 3.02
CA GLN A 15 -12.18 -2.12 1.69
C GLN A 15 -13.40 -1.19 1.64
N HIS A 16 -14.16 -1.13 2.73
CA HIS A 16 -15.31 -0.24 2.89
C HIS A 16 -14.98 1.13 3.51
N ARG A 17 -13.70 1.45 3.69
CA ARG A 17 -13.23 2.69 4.32
C ARG A 17 -13.89 2.99 5.67
N ARG A 18 -14.06 1.98 6.52
CA ARG A 18 -14.68 2.07 7.84
C ARG A 18 -13.59 2.07 8.93
N PRO A 19 -13.07 3.25 9.36
CA PRO A 19 -11.94 3.33 10.27
C PRO A 19 -12.23 2.72 11.65
N GLY A 20 -13.38 2.96 12.25
CA GLY A 20 -13.72 2.42 13.57
C GLY A 20 -13.63 0.89 13.66
N PRO A 21 -14.37 0.12 12.83
CA PRO A 21 -14.24 -1.32 12.78
C PRO A 21 -12.83 -1.79 12.39
N LEU A 22 -12.14 -1.09 11.48
CA LEU A 22 -10.76 -1.43 11.09
C LEU A 22 -9.82 -1.35 12.30
N ILE A 23 -9.82 -0.23 13.03
CA ILE A 23 -9.00 -0.03 14.22
C ILE A 23 -9.35 -1.08 15.29
N GLY A 24 -10.63 -1.21 15.65
CA GLY A 24 -11.05 -2.10 16.71
C GLY A 24 -10.72 -3.58 16.47
N LEU A 25 -10.95 -4.06 15.24
CA LEU A 25 -10.67 -5.45 14.88
C LEU A 25 -9.16 -5.72 14.79
N SER A 26 -8.39 -4.79 14.24
CA SER A 26 -6.93 -4.93 14.11
C SER A 26 -6.25 -4.85 15.48
N ALA A 27 -6.64 -3.91 16.35
CA ALA A 27 -6.17 -3.85 17.73
C ALA A 27 -6.51 -5.12 18.52
N ALA A 28 -7.70 -5.68 18.34
CA ALA A 28 -8.08 -6.94 18.94
C ALA A 28 -7.23 -8.10 18.43
N ALA A 29 -6.92 -8.14 17.13
CA ALA A 29 -6.03 -9.14 16.54
C ALA A 29 -4.60 -9.04 17.09
N LEU A 30 -4.06 -7.81 17.19
CA LEU A 30 -2.71 -7.54 17.69
C LEU A 30 -2.51 -8.02 19.14
N ARG A 31 -3.55 -7.96 19.95
CA ARG A 31 -3.53 -8.45 21.36
C ARG A 31 -3.65 -9.96 21.50
N GLN A 32 -4.00 -10.69 20.45
CA GLN A 32 -4.10 -12.15 20.53
C GLN A 32 -2.70 -12.80 20.61
N PRO A 33 -2.57 -13.94 21.31
CA PRO A 33 -1.38 -14.76 21.21
C PRO A 33 -1.29 -15.34 19.79
N ALA A 34 -0.36 -14.82 19.00
CA ALA A 34 -0.12 -15.19 17.61
C ALA A 34 1.36 -14.99 17.28
N SER A 35 1.80 -15.59 16.17
CA SER A 35 3.17 -15.41 15.70
C SER A 35 3.47 -13.95 15.35
N PRO A 36 4.77 -13.54 15.36
CA PRO A 36 5.16 -12.17 15.06
C PRO A 36 4.65 -11.68 13.71
N GLY A 37 4.68 -12.50 12.66
CA GLY A 37 4.18 -12.11 11.33
C GLY A 37 2.67 -11.83 11.30
N VAL A 38 1.87 -12.64 12.01
CA VAL A 38 0.42 -12.39 12.15
C VAL A 38 0.15 -11.09 12.90
N ARG A 39 0.94 -10.80 13.93
CA ARG A 39 0.84 -9.56 14.69
C ARG A 39 1.31 -8.35 13.88
N ALA A 40 2.35 -8.50 13.04
CA ALA A 40 2.80 -7.46 12.11
C ALA A 40 1.69 -7.07 11.13
N LEU A 41 0.97 -8.07 10.58
CA LEU A 41 -0.20 -7.82 9.73
C LEU A 41 -1.30 -7.03 10.47
N ALA A 42 -1.56 -7.35 11.72
CA ALA A 42 -2.57 -6.65 12.52
C ALA A 42 -2.15 -5.20 12.81
N ALA A 43 -0.89 -4.96 13.19
CA ALA A 43 -0.36 -3.63 13.48
C ALA A 43 -0.42 -2.71 12.24
N GLN A 44 0.01 -3.19 11.06
CA GLN A 44 -0.08 -2.39 9.84
C GLN A 44 -1.52 -2.11 9.39
N GLN A 45 -2.48 -3.00 9.66
CA GLN A 45 -3.89 -2.74 9.38
C GLN A 45 -4.48 -1.69 10.33
N GLU A 46 -4.11 -1.75 11.61
CA GLU A 46 -4.50 -0.75 12.62
C GLU A 46 -3.93 0.63 12.25
N ALA A 47 -2.67 0.69 11.81
CA ALA A 47 -2.02 1.91 11.32
C ALA A 47 -2.82 2.59 10.21
N ARG A 48 -3.30 1.83 9.22
CA ARG A 48 -4.16 2.37 8.15
C ARG A 48 -5.47 2.93 8.69
N GLY A 49 -6.04 2.28 9.69
CA GLY A 49 -7.25 2.78 10.34
C GLY A 49 -7.04 4.14 11.02
N HIS A 50 -5.92 4.30 11.73
CA HIS A 50 -5.53 5.56 12.36
C HIS A 50 -5.19 6.64 11.33
N ALA A 51 -4.55 6.28 10.21
CA ALA A 51 -4.29 7.22 9.12
C ALA A 51 -5.59 7.77 8.49
N LEU A 52 -6.63 6.94 8.34
CA LEU A 52 -7.94 7.38 7.81
C LEU A 52 -8.62 8.45 8.67
N ILE A 53 -8.28 8.53 9.96
CA ILE A 53 -8.81 9.55 10.89
C ILE A 53 -7.78 10.64 11.21
N GLY A 54 -6.65 10.68 10.50
CA GLY A 54 -5.61 11.70 10.68
C GLY A 54 -4.74 11.54 11.93
N ALA A 55 -4.78 10.40 12.63
CA ALA A 55 -3.98 10.14 13.84
C ALA A 55 -2.55 9.72 13.46
N ALA A 56 -1.74 10.67 12.94
CA ALA A 56 -0.45 10.42 12.32
C ALA A 56 0.55 9.73 13.26
N SER A 57 0.77 10.26 14.45
CA SER A 57 1.75 9.69 15.40
C SER A 57 1.43 8.22 15.75
N THR A 58 0.15 7.92 16.00
CA THR A 58 -0.28 6.55 16.29
C THR A 58 -0.09 5.63 15.07
N ALA A 59 -0.44 6.12 13.88
CA ALA A 59 -0.29 5.34 12.64
C ALA A 59 1.18 4.99 12.38
N ILE A 60 2.09 5.95 12.52
CA ILE A 60 3.52 5.73 12.30
C ILE A 60 4.10 4.79 13.37
N GLY A 61 3.79 4.98 14.65
CA GLY A 61 4.27 4.09 15.71
C GLY A 61 3.81 2.64 15.53
N LEU A 62 2.59 2.42 15.02
CA LEU A 62 2.09 1.08 14.69
C LEU A 62 2.83 0.47 13.49
N LEU A 63 3.26 1.27 12.52
CA LEU A 63 4.09 0.78 11.41
C LEU A 63 5.51 0.42 11.88
N ASP A 64 6.08 1.19 12.80
CA ASP A 64 7.37 0.83 13.42
C ASP A 64 7.26 -0.49 14.16
N GLN A 65 6.21 -0.66 14.97
CA GLN A 65 5.91 -1.94 15.62
C GLN A 65 5.73 -3.09 14.63
N ALA A 66 5.09 -2.84 13.48
CA ALA A 66 4.93 -3.86 12.44
C ALA A 66 6.28 -4.27 11.83
N VAL A 67 7.22 -3.34 11.64
CA VAL A 67 8.58 -3.63 11.16
C VAL A 67 9.34 -4.48 12.18
N ASP A 68 9.30 -4.14 13.46
CA ASP A 68 9.95 -4.91 14.52
C ASP A 68 9.40 -6.35 14.59
N LEU A 69 8.08 -6.50 14.51
CA LEU A 69 7.43 -7.81 14.48
C LEU A 69 7.77 -8.61 13.23
N ALA A 70 7.86 -7.97 12.07
CA ALA A 70 8.26 -8.64 10.84
C ALA A 70 9.73 -9.08 10.87
N THR A 71 10.60 -8.30 11.48
CA THR A 71 12.00 -8.68 11.70
C THR A 71 12.09 -9.93 12.57
N GLN A 72 11.34 -9.98 13.69
CA GLN A 72 11.25 -11.19 14.51
C GLN A 72 10.70 -12.41 13.77
N ALA A 73 9.69 -12.20 12.89
CA ALA A 73 9.14 -13.28 12.07
C ALA A 73 10.19 -13.84 11.09
N ASN A 74 11.04 -12.99 10.53
CA ASN A 74 12.10 -13.39 9.61
C ASN A 74 13.27 -14.13 10.30
N GLU A 75 13.45 -13.95 11.62
CA GLU A 75 14.44 -14.70 12.41
C GLU A 75 14.03 -16.16 12.66
N ALA A 76 12.74 -16.47 12.62
CA ALA A 76 12.22 -17.82 12.86
C ALA A 76 11.03 -18.13 11.93
N PRO A 77 11.24 -18.15 10.60
CA PRO A 77 10.18 -18.28 9.62
C PRO A 77 9.41 -19.61 9.72
N GLU A 78 10.04 -20.64 10.24
CA GLU A 78 9.41 -21.96 10.47
C GLU A 78 8.32 -21.93 11.55
N ARG A 79 8.26 -20.88 12.36
CA ARG A 79 7.23 -20.66 13.39
C ARG A 79 6.03 -19.88 12.86
N GLU A 80 6.16 -19.32 11.69
CA GLU A 80 5.07 -18.58 11.04
C GLU A 80 4.08 -19.52 10.35
N PRO A 81 2.78 -19.20 10.35
CA PRO A 81 1.81 -19.97 9.56
C PRO A 81 2.13 -19.86 8.07
N PRO A 82 1.97 -20.92 7.27
CA PRO A 82 2.38 -20.94 5.86
C PRO A 82 1.62 -19.97 4.95
N TRP A 83 0.53 -19.38 5.42
CA TRP A 83 -0.25 -18.39 4.69
C TRP A 83 0.22 -16.96 4.94
N ILE A 84 1.09 -16.69 5.94
CA ILE A 84 1.57 -15.35 6.25
C ILE A 84 2.86 -15.05 5.48
N TYR A 85 2.74 -14.47 4.32
CA TYR A 85 3.86 -14.02 3.47
C TYR A 85 3.88 -12.49 3.27
N PHE A 86 3.00 -11.76 3.98
CA PHE A 86 2.85 -10.30 3.90
C PHE A 86 3.69 -9.53 4.93
N HIS A 87 4.78 -10.11 5.41
CA HIS A 87 5.64 -9.48 6.42
C HIS A 87 7.05 -9.15 5.90
N SER A 88 7.25 -9.14 4.57
CA SER A 88 8.52 -8.65 4.03
C SER A 88 8.65 -7.14 4.29
N LEU A 89 9.88 -6.69 4.49
CA LEU A 89 10.16 -5.27 4.72
C LEU A 89 9.75 -4.41 3.51
N ASP A 90 9.87 -4.94 2.29
CA ASP A 90 9.40 -4.27 1.07
C ASP A 90 7.87 -4.08 1.08
N TYR A 91 7.14 -5.12 1.50
CA TYR A 91 5.69 -5.01 1.65
C TYR A 91 5.31 -3.95 2.70
N LEU A 92 5.99 -3.97 3.86
CA LEU A 92 5.74 -2.98 4.92
C LEU A 92 6.14 -1.56 4.50
N SER A 93 7.18 -1.41 3.67
CA SER A 93 7.53 -0.12 3.06
C SER A 93 6.38 0.40 2.20
N MET A 94 5.77 -0.44 1.33
CA MET A 94 4.59 -0.04 0.56
C MET A 94 3.40 0.33 1.46
N GLN A 95 3.20 -0.39 2.58
CA GLN A 95 2.14 -0.05 3.54
C GLN A 95 2.41 1.29 4.23
N ARG A 96 3.66 1.60 4.52
CA ARG A 96 4.08 2.90 5.07
C ARG A 96 3.80 4.01 4.06
N GLY A 97 4.16 3.81 2.80
CA GLY A 97 3.84 4.77 1.73
C GLY A 97 2.34 5.02 1.58
N LEU A 98 1.51 3.96 1.60
CA LEU A 98 0.05 4.10 1.61
C LEU A 98 -0.44 4.89 2.84
N THR A 99 0.15 4.66 4.01
CA THR A 99 -0.21 5.37 5.25
C THR A 99 0.13 6.85 5.15
N TYR A 100 1.32 7.22 4.67
CA TYR A 100 1.69 8.61 4.44
C TYR A 100 0.77 9.30 3.42
N ARG A 101 0.40 8.60 2.34
CA ARG A 101 -0.58 9.12 1.38
C ARG A 101 -1.94 9.43 2.04
N LEU A 102 -2.44 8.56 2.91
CA LEU A 102 -3.68 8.78 3.66
C LEU A 102 -3.57 9.97 4.62
N LEU A 103 -2.38 10.26 5.13
CA LEU A 103 -2.09 11.41 5.99
C LEU A 103 -1.81 12.70 5.21
N GLY A 104 -1.73 12.63 3.88
CA GLY A 104 -1.45 13.79 3.02
C GLY A 104 0.04 14.13 2.87
N ASP A 105 0.95 13.32 3.42
CA ASP A 105 2.40 13.48 3.21
C ASP A 105 2.83 12.77 1.92
N ASN A 106 2.58 13.44 0.80
CA ASN A 106 2.82 12.89 -0.52
C ASN A 106 4.33 12.63 -0.80
N ALA A 107 5.23 13.41 -0.23
CA ALA A 107 6.67 13.20 -0.41
C ALA A 107 7.13 11.88 0.22
N GLN A 108 6.78 11.65 1.48
CA GLN A 108 7.07 10.38 2.17
C GLN A 108 6.33 9.20 1.52
N ALA A 109 5.11 9.42 1.03
CA ALA A 109 4.36 8.38 0.32
C ALA A 109 5.11 7.88 -0.92
N VAL A 110 5.62 8.79 -1.77
CA VAL A 110 6.40 8.44 -2.97
C VAL A 110 7.68 7.69 -2.59
N GLU A 111 8.44 8.18 -1.60
CA GLU A 111 9.67 7.55 -1.15
C GLU A 111 9.45 6.09 -0.75
N HIS A 112 8.50 5.85 0.15
CA HIS A 112 8.25 4.53 0.68
C HIS A 112 7.59 3.58 -0.34
N LEU A 113 6.68 4.06 -1.20
CA LEU A 113 6.11 3.26 -2.28
C LEU A 113 7.17 2.85 -3.30
N ARG A 114 8.06 3.77 -3.71
CA ARG A 114 9.19 3.46 -4.61
C ARG A 114 10.12 2.42 -4.00
N THR A 115 10.55 2.65 -2.75
CA THR A 115 11.44 1.73 -2.02
C THR A 115 10.85 0.31 -1.98
N GLY A 116 9.60 0.16 -1.52
CA GLY A 116 8.97 -1.13 -1.41
C GLY A 116 8.77 -1.82 -2.76
N LEU A 117 8.31 -1.09 -3.79
CA LEU A 117 8.13 -1.65 -5.14
C LEU A 117 9.45 -2.02 -5.82
N HIS A 118 10.54 -1.30 -5.53
CA HIS A 118 11.87 -1.59 -6.06
C HIS A 118 12.49 -2.83 -5.42
N GLY A 119 12.35 -3.00 -4.12
CA GLY A 119 12.90 -4.12 -3.34
C GLY A 119 12.23 -5.46 -3.64
N LEU A 120 11.05 -5.48 -4.24
CA LEU A 120 10.35 -6.73 -4.58
C LEU A 120 11.22 -7.66 -5.45
N PRO A 121 11.18 -8.98 -5.19
CA PRO A 121 11.87 -9.95 -6.04
C PRO A 121 11.32 -9.92 -7.47
N PRO A 122 12.12 -10.29 -8.48
CA PRO A 122 11.72 -10.24 -9.89
C PRO A 122 10.38 -10.92 -10.18
N SER A 123 10.11 -12.06 -9.52
CA SER A 123 8.85 -12.80 -9.65
C SER A 123 7.61 -12.04 -9.16
N ALA A 124 7.77 -11.10 -8.25
CA ALA A 124 6.68 -10.29 -7.70
C ALA A 124 6.49 -8.96 -8.42
N LYS A 125 7.51 -8.46 -9.12
CA LYS A 125 7.44 -7.12 -9.77
C LYS A 125 6.32 -6.97 -10.80
N GLY A 126 5.93 -8.08 -11.47
CA GLY A 126 4.82 -8.14 -12.43
C GLY A 126 3.52 -8.70 -11.86
N ALA A 127 3.43 -8.95 -10.56
CA ALA A 127 2.27 -9.57 -9.97
C ALA A 127 1.09 -8.58 -9.82
N ALA A 128 -0.12 -9.05 -10.11
CA ALA A 128 -1.35 -8.25 -10.06
C ALA A 128 -1.59 -7.57 -8.70
N TRP A 129 -1.17 -8.19 -7.59
CA TRP A 129 -1.33 -7.64 -6.25
C TRP A 129 -0.51 -6.35 -6.02
N THR A 130 0.51 -6.05 -6.84
CA THR A 130 1.30 -4.81 -6.77
C THR A 130 0.58 -3.62 -7.41
N VAL A 131 -0.44 -3.86 -8.22
CA VAL A 131 -1.16 -2.83 -8.98
C VAL A 131 -1.73 -1.71 -8.09
N PRO A 132 -2.41 -1.98 -6.95
CA PRO A 132 -2.91 -0.92 -6.09
C PRO A 132 -1.82 0.04 -5.63
N TYR A 133 -0.65 -0.46 -5.21
CA TYR A 133 0.47 0.38 -4.75
C TYR A 133 1.08 1.21 -5.87
N ARG A 134 1.15 0.66 -7.09
CA ARG A 134 1.59 1.43 -8.27
C ARG A 134 0.60 2.51 -8.64
N LEU A 135 -0.70 2.25 -8.54
CA LEU A 135 -1.74 3.26 -8.77
C LEU A 135 -1.66 4.37 -7.72
N ASP A 136 -1.42 4.03 -6.45
CA ASP A 136 -1.20 5.02 -5.40
C ASP A 136 0.05 5.85 -5.66
N LEU A 137 1.17 5.21 -6.08
CA LEU A 137 2.40 5.91 -6.45
C LEU A 137 2.17 6.86 -7.61
N ALA A 138 1.58 6.39 -8.71
CA ALA A 138 1.33 7.21 -9.89
C ALA A 138 0.42 8.41 -9.60
N ALA A 139 -0.65 8.19 -8.83
CA ALA A 139 -1.55 9.26 -8.43
C ALA A 139 -0.84 10.29 -7.53
N THR A 140 -0.01 9.83 -6.58
CA THR A 140 0.76 10.74 -5.70
C THR A 140 1.78 11.56 -6.47
N LEU A 141 2.48 10.95 -7.45
CA LEU A 141 3.40 11.65 -8.34
C LEU A 141 2.68 12.74 -9.16
N ALA A 142 1.50 12.40 -9.71
CA ALA A 142 0.71 13.37 -10.45
C ALA A 142 0.22 14.54 -9.56
N GLU A 143 -0.15 14.29 -8.32
CA GLU A 143 -0.50 15.30 -7.32
C GLU A 143 0.68 16.23 -6.98
N LEU A 144 1.92 15.71 -7.00
CA LEU A 144 3.15 16.50 -6.81
C LEU A 144 3.60 17.26 -8.07
N GLY A 145 2.97 17.01 -9.21
CA GLY A 145 3.35 17.61 -10.50
C GLY A 145 4.40 16.80 -11.28
N ASP A 146 4.85 15.69 -10.80
CA ASP A 146 5.82 14.79 -11.43
C ASP A 146 5.13 13.92 -12.51
N ILE A 147 4.56 14.60 -13.52
CA ILE A 147 3.68 13.97 -14.52
C ILE A 147 4.44 12.92 -15.34
N SER A 148 5.71 13.15 -15.68
CA SER A 148 6.51 12.19 -16.45
C SER A 148 6.62 10.85 -15.72
N ASP A 149 7.01 10.89 -14.45
CA ASP A 149 7.18 9.70 -13.60
C ASP A 149 5.83 9.01 -13.36
N ALA A 150 4.77 9.79 -13.18
CA ALA A 150 3.42 9.25 -13.04
C ALA A 150 3.00 8.44 -14.28
N LEU A 151 3.26 8.96 -15.48
CA LEU A 151 2.95 8.29 -16.74
C LEU A 151 3.73 6.99 -16.90
N GLU A 152 5.02 6.95 -16.55
CA GLU A 152 5.82 5.71 -16.56
C GLU A 152 5.24 4.63 -15.64
N VAL A 153 4.80 5.03 -14.44
CA VAL A 153 4.17 4.08 -13.50
C VAL A 153 2.84 3.59 -14.04
N TYR A 154 2.00 4.45 -14.65
CA TYR A 154 0.74 4.05 -15.28
C TYR A 154 0.96 3.09 -16.44
N ASP A 155 1.97 3.30 -17.29
CA ASP A 155 2.33 2.38 -18.38
C ASP A 155 2.69 0.99 -17.84
N ARG A 156 3.43 0.93 -16.73
CA ARG A 156 3.73 -0.34 -16.07
C ARG A 156 2.49 -1.02 -15.50
N VAL A 157 1.55 -0.27 -14.92
CA VAL A 157 0.26 -0.82 -14.47
C VAL A 157 -0.53 -1.39 -15.64
N ARG A 158 -0.57 -0.70 -16.79
CA ARG A 158 -1.23 -1.17 -18.00
C ARG A 158 -0.65 -2.50 -18.48
N ALA A 159 0.69 -2.60 -18.56
CA ALA A 159 1.36 -3.83 -18.97
C ALA A 159 1.05 -5.01 -18.04
N ILE A 160 1.03 -4.78 -16.70
CA ILE A 160 0.62 -5.81 -15.73
C ILE A 160 -0.84 -6.20 -15.95
N ALA A 161 -1.73 -5.25 -16.14
CA ALA A 161 -3.16 -5.51 -16.32
C ALA A 161 -3.45 -6.33 -17.59
N GLU A 162 -2.71 -6.09 -18.67
CA GLU A 162 -2.80 -6.85 -19.93
C GLU A 162 -2.33 -8.29 -19.73
N THR A 163 -1.18 -8.51 -19.08
CA THR A 163 -0.62 -9.84 -18.84
C THR A 163 -1.41 -10.67 -17.84
N THR A 164 -2.13 -10.02 -16.91
CA THR A 164 -2.93 -10.69 -15.87
C THR A 164 -4.43 -10.77 -16.20
N GLY A 165 -4.85 -10.34 -17.39
CA GLY A 165 -6.24 -10.41 -17.84
C GLY A 165 -7.18 -9.42 -17.12
N THR A 166 -6.65 -8.38 -16.45
CA THR A 166 -7.44 -7.37 -15.73
C THR A 166 -7.73 -6.15 -16.61
N GLY A 167 -8.31 -6.38 -17.79
CA GLY A 167 -8.53 -5.35 -18.83
C GLY A 167 -9.37 -4.14 -18.38
N HIS A 168 -10.17 -4.24 -17.34
CA HIS A 168 -10.88 -3.09 -16.77
C HIS A 168 -9.92 -2.09 -16.10
N VAL A 169 -8.83 -2.58 -15.49
CA VAL A 169 -7.77 -1.73 -14.92
C VAL A 169 -7.04 -1.00 -16.02
N ALA A 170 -6.66 -1.69 -17.11
CA ALA A 170 -6.01 -1.08 -18.27
C ALA A 170 -6.85 0.08 -18.83
N ARG A 171 -8.13 -0.15 -19.08
CA ARG A 171 -9.05 0.90 -19.58
C ARG A 171 -9.15 2.11 -18.64
N ARG A 172 -9.15 1.88 -17.31
CA ARG A 172 -9.18 2.96 -16.33
C ARG A 172 -7.87 3.77 -16.35
N VAL A 173 -6.73 3.11 -16.47
CA VAL A 173 -5.41 3.74 -16.64
C VAL A 173 -5.38 4.61 -17.89
N ASP A 174 -5.82 4.10 -19.04
CA ASP A 174 -5.88 4.85 -20.30
C ASP A 174 -6.70 6.13 -20.17
N SER A 175 -7.80 6.09 -19.41
CA SER A 175 -8.62 7.29 -19.17
C SER A 175 -7.86 8.34 -18.35
N VAL A 176 -7.15 7.94 -17.30
CA VAL A 176 -6.35 8.83 -16.45
C VAL A 176 -5.18 9.42 -17.24
N VAL A 177 -4.45 8.61 -17.99
CA VAL A 177 -3.31 9.03 -18.82
C VAL A 177 -3.74 10.10 -19.83
N ARG A 178 -4.86 9.90 -20.53
CA ARG A 178 -5.40 10.91 -21.46
C ARG A 178 -5.71 12.24 -20.76
N SER A 179 -6.27 12.19 -19.55
CA SER A 179 -6.59 13.40 -18.79
C SER A 179 -5.35 14.15 -18.34
N LEU A 180 -4.32 13.45 -17.86
CA LEU A 180 -3.05 14.05 -17.44
C LEU A 180 -2.31 14.68 -18.62
N SER A 181 -2.24 13.99 -19.77
CA SER A 181 -1.60 14.49 -20.98
C SER A 181 -2.29 15.74 -21.53
N ALA A 182 -3.62 15.80 -21.51
CA ALA A 182 -4.39 16.97 -21.94
C ALA A 182 -4.21 18.17 -20.97
N GLY A 183 -4.07 17.91 -19.66
CA GLY A 183 -3.79 18.95 -18.66
C GLY A 183 -2.39 19.55 -18.82
N SER A 184 -1.38 18.72 -19.04
CA SER A 184 0.02 19.16 -19.20
C SER A 184 0.25 19.97 -20.48
N LEU A 185 -0.53 19.72 -21.54
CA LEU A 185 -0.50 20.53 -22.77
C LEU A 185 -1.08 21.94 -22.54
N ARG A 186 -2.11 22.09 -21.73
CA ARG A 186 -2.72 23.40 -21.43
C ARG A 186 -1.81 24.31 -20.61
N THR A 187 -1.04 23.75 -19.65
CA THR A 187 -0.09 24.53 -18.84
C THR A 187 1.14 24.99 -19.64
N ARG A 188 1.55 24.27 -20.68
CA ARG A 188 2.66 24.70 -21.58
C ARG A 188 2.27 25.80 -22.57
N THR A 189 0.98 25.96 -22.85
CA THR A 189 0.49 26.95 -23.84
C THR A 189 0.13 28.30 -23.20
N THR A 190 0.19 28.45 -21.89
CA THR A 190 -0.21 29.65 -21.13
C THR A 190 0.98 30.48 -20.62
N TYR A 191 2.21 30.25 -21.06
CA TYR A 191 3.33 31.16 -20.85
C TYR A 191 3.67 31.86 -22.21
N PRO A 192 3.45 33.22 -22.28
CA PRO A 192 3.92 34.01 -23.42
C PRO A 192 5.44 34.17 -23.40
#